data_a6616b5bff68493a57b54483373186f3
#
_entry.id   a6616b5bff68493a57b54483373186f3
#
_cell.length_a   1.000
_cell.length_b   1.000
_cell.length_c   1.000
_cell.angle_alpha   90.00
_cell.angle_beta   90.00
_cell.angle_gamma   90.00
#
_symmetry.space_group_name_H-M   'P 1'
#
loop_
_entity.id
_entity.type
_entity.pdbx_description
1 polymer ?
#
loop_
_entity_poly.entity_id
_entity_poly.type
_entity_poly.pdbx_seq_one_letter_code
_entity_poly.pdbx_strand_id
1 'polypeptide(L)'
;MASYESVIGTLEAELTGVADVFRGLAPEQWQRPTLLVPVDPGLPRWTVLELAGHFDISIGLTRMLIAGREDAQPARDRTSFFINPRSETGPVVYAYAYTMVEGKTSADMPGVLAETFTKTIAEARAVPASLVGPGYFAPMRVDEFAASRIVEAVVHGIDLAQALDVPYFATPDGIAMTAAILDDLLARRTTGRRPQELSADMDWILAASGRAESSDNRLPLIG
;
A
#
# COMPACT_ATOMS: atom_id res chain seq x y z
N MET A 1 -9.72 -18.59 -1.60
CA MET A 1 -9.26 -17.27 -2.07
C MET A 1 -10.47 -16.38 -2.29
N ALA A 2 -10.39 -15.09 -1.92
CA ALA A 2 -11.43 -14.11 -2.23
C ALA A 2 -11.64 -14.01 -3.75
N SER A 3 -12.88 -13.72 -4.19
CA SER A 3 -13.16 -13.47 -5.61
C SER A 3 -12.51 -12.17 -6.05
N TYR A 4 -12.31 -11.98 -7.36
CA TYR A 4 -11.76 -10.73 -7.89
C TYR A 4 -12.64 -9.52 -7.53
N GLU A 5 -13.97 -9.68 -7.64
CA GLU A 5 -14.89 -8.62 -7.25
C GLU A 5 -14.77 -8.25 -5.76
N SER A 6 -14.56 -9.25 -4.88
CA SER A 6 -14.31 -8.99 -3.47
C SER A 6 -13.00 -8.23 -3.26
N VAL A 7 -11.93 -8.58 -4.00
CA VAL A 7 -10.65 -7.84 -3.92
C VAL A 7 -10.82 -6.39 -4.33
N ILE A 8 -11.52 -6.13 -5.46
CA ILE A 8 -11.75 -4.76 -5.94
C ILE A 8 -12.68 -3.99 -5.00
N GLY A 9 -13.72 -4.64 -4.47
CA GLY A 9 -14.62 -4.02 -3.49
C GLY A 9 -13.89 -3.63 -2.19
N THR A 10 -13.01 -4.50 -1.69
CA THR A 10 -12.16 -4.20 -0.52
C THR A 10 -11.20 -3.05 -0.81
N LEU A 11 -10.53 -3.07 -1.97
CA LEU A 11 -9.64 -1.97 -2.36
C LEU A 11 -10.39 -0.63 -2.44
N GLU A 12 -11.57 -0.61 -3.07
CA GLU A 12 -12.41 0.59 -3.16
C GLU A 12 -12.79 1.14 -1.79
N ALA A 13 -13.17 0.26 -0.86
CA ALA A 13 -13.53 0.66 0.50
C ALA A 13 -12.33 1.29 1.25
N GLU A 14 -11.12 0.67 1.16
CA GLU A 14 -9.90 1.23 1.74
C GLU A 14 -9.58 2.60 1.14
N LEU A 15 -9.59 2.71 -0.20
CA LEU A 15 -9.28 3.97 -0.89
C LEU A 15 -10.30 5.07 -0.58
N THR A 16 -11.56 4.71 -0.36
CA THR A 16 -12.61 5.64 0.08
C THR A 16 -12.26 6.21 1.45
N GLY A 17 -11.91 5.35 2.42
CA GLY A 17 -11.49 5.79 3.76
C GLY A 17 -10.27 6.71 3.71
N VAL A 18 -9.26 6.36 2.94
CA VAL A 18 -8.06 7.20 2.71
C VAL A 18 -8.43 8.55 2.11
N ALA A 19 -9.27 8.57 1.06
CA ALA A 19 -9.69 9.81 0.39
C ALA A 19 -10.51 10.72 1.32
N ASP A 20 -11.36 10.15 2.18
CA ASP A 20 -12.16 10.90 3.14
C ASP A 20 -11.27 11.58 4.19
N VAL A 21 -10.24 10.89 4.69
CA VAL A 21 -9.26 11.49 5.61
C VAL A 21 -8.55 12.66 4.93
N PHE A 22 -7.96 12.47 3.75
CA PHE A 22 -7.26 13.55 3.05
C PHE A 22 -8.16 14.74 2.73
N ARG A 23 -9.43 14.52 2.39
CA ARG A 23 -10.41 15.60 2.11
C ARG A 23 -10.72 16.44 3.34
N GLY A 24 -10.67 15.84 4.53
CA GLY A 24 -10.96 16.50 5.80
C GLY A 24 -9.78 17.26 6.41
N LEU A 25 -8.58 17.22 5.82
CA LEU A 25 -7.38 17.82 6.42
C LEU A 25 -7.39 19.36 6.38
N ALA A 26 -7.05 19.98 7.50
CA ALA A 26 -6.68 21.39 7.55
C ALA A 26 -5.30 21.60 6.88
N PRO A 27 -5.02 22.82 6.33
CA PRO A 27 -3.78 23.08 5.59
C PRO A 27 -2.49 22.72 6.37
N GLU A 28 -2.46 22.96 7.66
CA GLU A 28 -1.29 22.70 8.52
C GLU A 28 -1.04 21.19 8.74
N GLN A 29 -2.06 20.35 8.63
CA GLN A 29 -1.94 18.91 8.81
C GLN A 29 -1.16 18.26 7.67
N TRP A 30 -1.18 18.85 6.48
CA TRP A 30 -0.42 18.34 5.33
C TRP A 30 1.09 18.38 5.51
N GLN A 31 1.59 19.24 6.42
CA GLN A 31 3.00 19.38 6.73
C GLN A 31 3.44 18.53 7.92
N ARG A 32 2.54 17.77 8.54
CA ARG A 32 2.91 16.88 9.64
C ARG A 32 3.82 15.78 9.14
N PRO A 33 4.95 15.51 9.82
CA PRO A 33 5.83 14.41 9.45
C PRO A 33 5.15 13.07 9.75
N THR A 34 5.32 12.10 8.86
CA THR A 34 4.99 10.70 9.14
C THR A 34 6.04 10.07 10.05
N LEU A 35 5.74 8.88 10.60
CA LEU A 35 6.71 8.10 11.35
C LEU A 35 7.63 7.26 10.44
N LEU A 36 7.39 7.27 9.13
CA LEU A 36 8.20 6.56 8.15
C LEU A 36 9.66 7.05 8.19
N VAL A 37 10.58 6.11 8.37
CA VAL A 37 12.01 6.40 8.38
C VAL A 37 12.57 6.21 6.97
N PRO A 38 13.21 7.22 6.37
CA PRO A 38 13.84 7.04 5.07
C PRO A 38 14.93 5.97 5.09
N VAL A 39 15.12 5.29 3.96
CA VAL A 39 16.22 4.31 3.80
C VAL A 39 17.57 5.02 3.88
N ASP A 40 17.66 6.21 3.31
CA ASP A 40 18.83 7.10 3.46
C ASP A 40 18.59 8.05 4.64
N PRO A 41 19.40 7.97 5.71
CA PRO A 41 19.26 8.85 6.87
C PRO A 41 19.45 10.34 6.55
N GLY A 42 20.06 10.67 5.42
CA GLY A 42 20.21 12.05 4.94
C GLY A 42 18.95 12.67 4.35
N LEU A 43 17.93 11.86 4.06
CA LEU A 43 16.66 12.34 3.52
C LEU A 43 15.70 12.73 4.65
N PRO A 44 14.88 13.78 4.46
CA PRO A 44 13.82 14.13 5.40
C PRO A 44 12.75 13.04 5.43
N ARG A 45 12.03 12.91 6.54
CA ARG A 45 10.82 12.07 6.59
C ARG A 45 9.77 12.65 5.67
N TRP A 46 8.97 11.76 5.07
CA TRP A 46 7.77 12.22 4.37
C TRP A 46 6.84 12.96 5.33
N THR A 47 6.27 14.02 4.84
CA THR A 47 5.09 14.62 5.43
C THR A 47 3.83 13.91 4.92
N VAL A 48 2.67 14.29 5.43
CA VAL A 48 1.37 13.84 4.93
C VAL A 48 1.20 14.15 3.44
N LEU A 49 1.83 15.22 2.94
CA LEU A 49 1.79 15.59 1.52
C LEU A 49 2.54 14.57 0.65
N GLU A 50 3.77 14.19 0.99
CA GLU A 50 4.52 13.17 0.26
C GLU A 50 3.86 11.78 0.39
N LEU A 51 3.25 11.48 1.54
CA LEU A 51 2.47 10.26 1.69
C LEU A 51 1.27 10.24 0.73
N ALA A 52 0.60 11.37 0.52
CA ALA A 52 -0.45 11.47 -0.51
C ALA A 52 0.10 11.24 -1.92
N GLY A 53 1.30 11.79 -2.23
CA GLY A 53 2.00 11.52 -3.50
C GLY A 53 2.32 10.03 -3.67
N HIS A 54 2.71 9.36 -2.59
CA HIS A 54 2.93 7.91 -2.62
C HIS A 54 1.63 7.14 -2.88
N PHE A 55 0.51 7.52 -2.28
CA PHE A 55 -0.78 6.92 -2.60
C PHE A 55 -1.15 7.10 -4.09
N ASP A 56 -0.96 8.29 -4.65
CA ASP A 56 -1.24 8.58 -6.05
C ASP A 56 -0.49 7.62 -6.98
N ILE A 57 0.83 7.51 -6.82
CA ILE A 57 1.63 6.62 -7.69
C ILE A 57 1.37 5.14 -7.41
N SER A 58 1.36 4.72 -6.14
CA SER A 58 1.25 3.29 -5.79
C SER A 58 -0.07 2.67 -6.26
N ILE A 59 -1.17 3.40 -6.14
CA ILE A 59 -2.48 2.96 -6.59
C ILE A 59 -2.60 3.09 -8.12
N GLY A 60 -2.09 4.20 -8.69
CA GLY A 60 -2.07 4.45 -10.12
C GLY A 60 -1.28 3.43 -10.94
N LEU A 61 -0.30 2.73 -10.35
CA LEU A 61 0.43 1.63 -10.99
C LEU A 61 -0.51 0.50 -11.47
N THR A 62 -1.67 0.29 -10.84
CA THR A 62 -2.68 -0.67 -11.34
C THR A 62 -3.14 -0.33 -12.76
N ARG A 63 -3.34 0.95 -13.04
CA ARG A 63 -3.74 1.42 -14.38
C ARG A 63 -2.61 1.24 -15.40
N MET A 64 -1.37 1.49 -14.97
CA MET A 64 -0.19 1.24 -15.82
C MET A 64 -0.05 -0.24 -16.17
N LEU A 65 -0.29 -1.15 -15.20
CA LEU A 65 -0.32 -2.59 -15.44
C LEU A 65 -1.40 -2.95 -16.48
N ILE A 66 -2.61 -2.42 -16.33
CA ILE A 66 -3.73 -2.68 -17.24
C ILE A 66 -3.43 -2.15 -18.66
N ALA A 67 -2.90 -0.94 -18.78
CA ALA A 67 -2.57 -0.31 -20.05
C ALA A 67 -1.41 -1.04 -20.78
N GLY A 68 -0.44 -1.52 -20.00
CA GLY A 68 0.73 -2.26 -20.51
C GLY A 68 0.50 -3.77 -20.66
N ARG A 69 -0.76 -4.24 -20.69
CA ARG A 69 -1.09 -5.68 -20.78
C ARG A 69 -0.23 -6.41 -21.81
N GLU A 70 0.18 -7.61 -21.44
CA GLU A 70 1.07 -8.43 -22.25
C GLU A 70 0.68 -9.91 -22.23
N ASP A 71 1.04 -10.65 -23.28
CA ASP A 71 0.90 -12.10 -23.32
C ASP A 71 2.12 -12.76 -22.69
N ALA A 72 2.21 -12.63 -21.36
CA ALA A 72 3.30 -13.16 -20.56
C ALA A 72 2.77 -14.04 -19.43
N GLN A 73 3.59 -14.98 -18.99
CA GLN A 73 3.28 -15.72 -17.77
C GLN A 73 3.53 -14.81 -16.55
N PRO A 74 2.61 -14.76 -15.57
CA PRO A 74 2.86 -14.00 -14.37
C PRO A 74 4.04 -14.59 -13.61
N ALA A 75 4.98 -13.74 -13.23
CA ALA A 75 6.20 -14.12 -12.50
C ALA A 75 6.11 -13.81 -11.00
N ARG A 76 5.12 -13.00 -10.60
CA ARG A 76 4.86 -12.66 -9.19
C ARG A 76 3.37 -12.72 -8.86
N ASP A 77 3.11 -12.88 -7.57
CA ASP A 77 1.79 -12.80 -6.95
C ASP A 77 1.79 -11.72 -5.85
N ARG A 78 0.64 -11.52 -5.19
CA ARG A 78 0.42 -10.54 -4.11
C ARG A 78 1.43 -10.65 -2.97
N THR A 79 1.91 -11.83 -2.67
CA THR A 79 2.86 -12.10 -1.59
C THR A 79 4.30 -11.86 -2.05
N SER A 80 4.67 -12.40 -3.20
CA SER A 80 6.02 -12.25 -3.74
C SER A 80 6.32 -10.82 -4.21
N PHE A 81 5.30 -9.97 -4.38
CA PHE A 81 5.47 -8.54 -4.60
C PHE A 81 6.33 -7.90 -3.49
N PHE A 82 6.18 -8.33 -2.25
CA PHE A 82 6.87 -7.79 -1.07
C PHE A 82 8.22 -8.47 -0.74
N ILE A 83 8.74 -9.32 -1.62
CA ILE A 83 10.02 -10.04 -1.35
C ILE A 83 11.26 -9.18 -1.68
N ASN A 84 11.10 -8.04 -2.32
CA ASN A 84 12.27 -7.22 -2.69
C ASN A 84 12.94 -6.57 -1.47
N PRO A 85 14.28 -6.50 -1.47
CA PRO A 85 14.99 -5.78 -0.41
C PRO A 85 14.61 -4.29 -0.40
N ARG A 86 14.24 -3.77 0.76
CA ARG A 86 13.94 -2.34 0.95
C ARG A 86 15.12 -1.44 0.52
N SER A 87 16.35 -1.90 0.74
CA SER A 87 17.56 -1.17 0.34
C SER A 87 17.64 -0.90 -1.18
N GLU A 88 17.02 -1.74 -2.00
CA GLU A 88 17.01 -1.58 -3.46
C GLU A 88 15.85 -0.70 -3.93
N THR A 89 14.67 -0.88 -3.33
CA THR A 89 13.44 -0.23 -3.77
C THR A 89 13.14 1.07 -3.05
N GLY A 90 13.50 1.14 -1.78
CA GLY A 90 13.20 2.28 -0.91
C GLY A 90 13.66 3.63 -1.45
N PRO A 91 14.90 3.80 -1.94
CA PRO A 91 15.35 5.08 -2.47
C PRO A 91 14.52 5.57 -3.66
N VAL A 92 14.12 4.65 -4.55
CA VAL A 92 13.30 4.96 -5.72
C VAL A 92 11.88 5.34 -5.31
N VAL A 93 11.26 4.56 -4.42
CA VAL A 93 9.92 4.85 -3.89
C VAL A 93 9.91 6.20 -3.17
N TYR A 94 10.96 6.48 -2.38
CA TYR A 94 11.11 7.76 -1.68
C TYR A 94 11.16 8.94 -2.66
N ALA A 95 11.97 8.84 -3.71
CA ALA A 95 12.11 9.89 -4.72
C ALA A 95 10.79 10.13 -5.47
N TYR A 96 10.08 9.06 -5.83
CA TYR A 96 8.80 9.19 -6.53
C TYR A 96 7.75 9.96 -5.73
N ALA A 97 7.65 9.76 -4.41
CA ALA A 97 6.69 10.48 -3.59
C ALA A 97 6.88 12.01 -3.69
N TYR A 98 8.12 12.49 -3.65
CA TYR A 98 8.43 13.91 -3.86
C TYR A 98 8.08 14.38 -5.28
N THR A 99 8.43 13.59 -6.29
CA THR A 99 8.11 13.91 -7.69
C THR A 99 6.60 14.04 -7.91
N MET A 100 5.81 13.18 -7.27
CA MET A 100 4.35 13.19 -7.42
C MET A 100 3.68 14.43 -6.84
N VAL A 101 4.31 15.10 -5.89
CA VAL A 101 3.76 16.34 -5.28
C VAL A 101 4.44 17.60 -5.80
N GLU A 102 5.45 17.48 -6.66
CA GLU A 102 6.13 18.63 -7.23
C GLU A 102 5.16 19.54 -8.00
N GLY A 103 5.13 20.81 -7.65
CA GLY A 103 4.22 21.79 -8.24
C GLY A 103 2.75 21.66 -7.82
N LYS A 104 2.41 20.72 -6.93
CA LYS A 104 1.06 20.57 -6.38
C LYS A 104 0.98 21.17 -4.97
N THR A 105 -0.19 21.64 -4.63
CA THR A 105 -0.50 22.16 -3.29
C THR A 105 -1.36 21.16 -2.50
N SER A 106 -1.45 21.36 -1.20
CA SER A 106 -2.38 20.60 -0.35
C SER A 106 -3.84 20.71 -0.80
N ALA A 107 -4.21 21.81 -1.45
CA ALA A 107 -5.55 22.01 -1.99
C ALA A 107 -5.82 21.17 -3.25
N ASP A 108 -4.78 20.83 -4.02
CA ASP A 108 -4.89 20.03 -5.25
C ASP A 108 -5.01 18.54 -4.94
N MET A 109 -4.31 18.06 -3.91
CA MET A 109 -4.11 16.62 -3.65
C MET A 109 -5.41 15.84 -3.42
N PRO A 110 -6.43 16.33 -2.70
CA PRO A 110 -7.69 15.58 -2.58
C PRO A 110 -8.35 15.28 -3.92
N GLY A 111 -8.29 16.23 -4.87
CA GLY A 111 -8.80 16.05 -6.23
C GLY A 111 -7.99 15.03 -7.02
N VAL A 112 -6.66 15.10 -6.94
CA VAL A 112 -5.73 14.16 -7.60
C VAL A 112 -5.98 12.73 -7.11
N LEU A 113 -6.04 12.51 -5.79
CA LEU A 113 -6.29 11.19 -5.22
C LEU A 113 -7.67 10.65 -5.61
N ALA A 114 -8.73 11.47 -5.53
CA ALA A 114 -10.08 11.06 -5.91
C ALA A 114 -10.13 10.62 -7.39
N GLU A 115 -9.48 11.34 -8.27
CA GLU A 115 -9.39 11.00 -9.69
C GLU A 115 -8.64 9.68 -9.90
N THR A 116 -7.45 9.53 -9.31
CA THR A 116 -6.63 8.32 -9.43
C THR A 116 -7.37 7.09 -8.89
N PHE A 117 -7.97 7.19 -7.71
CA PHE A 117 -8.68 6.08 -7.08
C PHE A 117 -9.90 5.65 -7.89
N THR A 118 -10.74 6.63 -8.29
CA THR A 118 -11.94 6.36 -9.09
C THR A 118 -11.59 5.69 -10.42
N LYS A 119 -10.60 6.22 -11.15
CA LYS A 119 -10.16 5.66 -12.44
C LYS A 119 -9.56 4.26 -12.26
N THR A 120 -8.74 4.07 -11.23
CA THR A 120 -8.13 2.75 -10.94
C THR A 120 -9.19 1.68 -10.70
N ILE A 121 -10.18 1.96 -9.86
CA ILE A 121 -11.26 1.00 -9.58
C ILE A 121 -12.12 0.73 -10.82
N ALA A 122 -12.48 1.76 -11.59
CA ALA A 122 -13.27 1.61 -12.80
C ALA A 122 -12.53 0.77 -13.87
N GLU A 123 -11.25 1.05 -14.11
CA GLU A 123 -10.44 0.30 -15.08
C GLU A 123 -10.19 -1.14 -14.62
N ALA A 124 -9.95 -1.37 -13.33
CA ALA A 124 -9.80 -2.72 -12.79
C ALA A 124 -11.07 -3.55 -12.95
N ARG A 125 -12.25 -2.99 -12.69
CA ARG A 125 -13.53 -3.67 -12.93
C ARG A 125 -13.82 -3.99 -14.38
N ALA A 126 -13.26 -3.23 -15.31
CA ALA A 126 -13.49 -3.40 -16.75
C ALA A 126 -12.64 -4.52 -17.38
N VAL A 127 -11.74 -5.14 -16.66
CA VAL A 127 -10.83 -6.17 -17.19
C VAL A 127 -10.96 -7.49 -16.44
N PRO A 128 -10.63 -8.63 -17.08
CA PRO A 128 -10.66 -9.93 -16.40
C PRO A 128 -9.55 -10.03 -15.34
N ALA A 129 -9.83 -10.73 -14.24
CA ALA A 129 -8.88 -11.01 -13.15
C ALA A 129 -7.53 -11.55 -13.61
N SER A 130 -7.56 -12.35 -14.70
CA SER A 130 -6.40 -13.03 -15.27
C SER A 130 -5.55 -12.16 -16.20
N LEU A 131 -5.95 -10.91 -16.49
CA LEU A 131 -5.14 -10.00 -17.29
C LEU A 131 -3.75 -9.88 -16.67
N VAL A 132 -2.71 -10.04 -17.47
CA VAL A 132 -1.31 -9.87 -17.08
C VAL A 132 -0.78 -8.56 -17.66
N GLY A 133 -0.01 -7.85 -16.89
CA GLY A 133 0.70 -6.65 -17.32
C GLY A 133 2.03 -6.50 -16.58
N PRO A 134 2.84 -5.49 -16.96
CA PRO A 134 4.12 -5.23 -16.32
C PRO A 134 3.86 -4.78 -14.88
N GLY A 135 3.96 -5.69 -13.92
CA GLY A 135 4.01 -5.31 -12.52
C GLY A 135 5.24 -4.44 -12.25
N TYR A 136 5.31 -3.79 -11.10
CA TYR A 136 6.44 -2.90 -10.78
C TYR A 136 7.81 -3.59 -10.88
N PHE A 137 7.88 -4.90 -10.57
CA PHE A 137 9.13 -5.67 -10.59
C PHE A 137 9.16 -6.77 -11.64
N ALA A 138 8.02 -7.29 -12.04
CA ALA A 138 7.87 -8.39 -13.00
C ALA A 138 6.39 -8.54 -13.39
N PRO A 139 6.06 -9.26 -14.46
CA PRO A 139 4.68 -9.47 -14.89
C PRO A 139 3.81 -10.04 -13.77
N MET A 140 2.64 -9.43 -13.56
CA MET A 140 1.66 -9.83 -12.56
C MET A 140 0.26 -9.85 -13.16
N ARG A 141 -0.60 -10.70 -12.57
CA ARG A 141 -2.04 -10.65 -12.82
C ARG A 141 -2.65 -9.44 -12.12
N VAL A 142 -3.69 -8.86 -12.72
CA VAL A 142 -4.36 -7.69 -12.14
C VAL A 142 -5.00 -7.98 -10.78
N ASP A 143 -5.57 -9.17 -10.56
CA ASP A 143 -6.16 -9.55 -9.27
C ASP A 143 -5.11 -9.67 -8.15
N GLU A 144 -3.93 -10.18 -8.47
CA GLU A 144 -2.81 -10.27 -7.55
C GLU A 144 -2.22 -8.89 -7.24
N PHE A 145 -2.10 -8.05 -8.28
CA PHE A 145 -1.61 -6.70 -8.11
C PHE A 145 -2.58 -5.84 -7.29
N ALA A 146 -3.89 -5.91 -7.58
CA ALA A 146 -4.91 -5.20 -6.81
C ALA A 146 -4.91 -5.61 -5.31
N ALA A 147 -4.72 -6.91 -5.02
CA ALA A 147 -4.60 -7.39 -3.64
C ALA A 147 -3.35 -6.81 -2.93
N SER A 148 -2.23 -6.63 -3.64
CA SER A 148 -1.06 -5.95 -3.06
C SER A 148 -1.34 -4.47 -2.77
N ARG A 149 -2.24 -3.81 -3.53
CA ARG A 149 -2.64 -2.41 -3.27
C ARG A 149 -3.50 -2.26 -2.03
N ILE A 150 -4.22 -3.31 -1.61
CA ILE A 150 -4.92 -3.32 -0.31
C ILE A 150 -3.90 -3.25 0.82
N VAL A 151 -2.81 -4.01 0.76
CA VAL A 151 -1.71 -3.93 1.75
C VAL A 151 -1.13 -2.51 1.81
N GLU A 152 -0.88 -1.88 0.66
CA GLU A 152 -0.40 -0.49 0.59
C GLU A 152 -1.41 0.47 1.24
N ALA A 153 -2.71 0.33 0.92
CA ALA A 153 -3.74 1.20 1.46
C ALA A 153 -3.89 1.06 2.98
N VAL A 154 -3.87 -0.17 3.51
CA VAL A 154 -3.98 -0.43 4.94
C VAL A 154 -2.73 0.05 5.68
N VAL A 155 -1.54 -0.33 5.23
CA VAL A 155 -0.28 -0.02 5.93
C VAL A 155 0.03 1.47 5.89
N HIS A 156 -0.14 2.13 4.76
CA HIS A 156 0.03 3.59 4.67
C HIS A 156 -1.15 4.38 5.22
N GLY A 157 -2.34 3.76 5.33
CA GLY A 157 -3.45 4.27 6.13
C GLY A 157 -3.11 4.33 7.63
N ILE A 158 -2.35 3.36 8.14
CA ILE A 158 -1.80 3.39 9.50
C ILE A 158 -0.80 4.55 9.64
N ASP A 159 0.12 4.71 8.69
CA ASP A 159 1.08 5.82 8.71
C ASP A 159 0.40 7.20 8.71
N LEU A 160 -0.69 7.34 7.93
CA LEU A 160 -1.51 8.55 7.90
C LEU A 160 -2.22 8.79 9.23
N ALA A 161 -2.85 7.76 9.79
CA ALA A 161 -3.53 7.86 11.08
C ALA A 161 -2.58 8.23 12.22
N GLN A 162 -1.38 7.65 12.25
CA GLN A 162 -0.34 7.97 13.22
C GLN A 162 0.17 9.42 13.08
N ALA A 163 0.40 9.89 11.84
CA ALA A 163 0.82 11.26 11.59
C ALA A 163 -0.22 12.29 12.04
N LEU A 164 -1.49 11.95 11.97
CA LEU A 164 -2.62 12.81 12.32
C LEU A 164 -3.08 12.67 13.78
N ASP A 165 -2.63 11.64 14.49
CA ASP A 165 -3.11 11.27 15.82
C ASP A 165 -4.63 10.99 15.84
N VAL A 166 -5.06 10.13 14.89
CA VAL A 166 -6.47 9.69 14.78
C VAL A 166 -6.55 8.16 14.84
N PRO A 167 -7.72 7.58 15.17
CA PRO A 167 -7.91 6.13 15.12
C PRO A 167 -7.62 5.54 13.74
N TYR A 168 -7.15 4.29 13.70
CA TYR A 168 -7.03 3.54 12.46
C TYR A 168 -8.41 3.35 11.82
N PHE A 169 -8.47 3.52 10.50
CA PHE A 169 -9.73 3.54 9.73
C PHE A 169 -9.83 2.44 8.68
N ALA A 170 -8.85 1.51 8.64
CA ALA A 170 -8.89 0.36 7.75
C ALA A 170 -10.13 -0.51 8.01
N THR A 171 -10.71 -1.04 6.94
CA THR A 171 -11.90 -1.89 7.04
C THR A 171 -11.57 -3.28 7.58
N PRO A 172 -12.52 -4.01 8.18
CA PRO A 172 -12.30 -5.39 8.60
C PRO A 172 -11.80 -6.31 7.48
N ASP A 173 -12.31 -6.15 6.25
CA ASP A 173 -11.91 -6.95 5.10
C ASP A 173 -10.50 -6.60 4.63
N GLY A 174 -10.12 -5.32 4.63
CA GLY A 174 -8.77 -4.86 4.33
C GLY A 174 -7.75 -5.36 5.34
N ILE A 175 -8.08 -5.30 6.63
CA ILE A 175 -7.27 -5.84 7.72
C ILE A 175 -7.07 -7.35 7.53
N ALA A 176 -8.15 -8.11 7.34
CA ALA A 176 -8.08 -9.56 7.19
C ALA A 176 -7.26 -9.98 5.95
N MET A 177 -7.45 -9.29 4.82
CA MET A 177 -6.71 -9.59 3.58
C MET A 177 -5.22 -9.24 3.72
N THR A 178 -4.90 -8.11 4.33
CA THR A 178 -3.52 -7.69 4.61
C THR A 178 -2.83 -8.69 5.54
N ALA A 179 -3.49 -9.08 6.63
CA ALA A 179 -2.95 -10.05 7.57
C ALA A 179 -2.66 -11.40 6.90
N ALA A 180 -3.57 -11.90 6.05
CA ALA A 180 -3.38 -13.14 5.31
C ALA A 180 -2.18 -13.08 4.33
N ILE A 181 -1.99 -11.97 3.64
CA ILE A 181 -0.82 -11.77 2.75
C ILE A 181 0.49 -11.76 3.55
N LEU A 182 0.49 -11.12 4.72
CA LEU A 182 1.67 -11.10 5.60
C LEU A 182 1.95 -12.47 6.23
N ASP A 183 0.92 -13.27 6.53
CA ASP A 183 1.09 -14.67 6.96
C ASP A 183 1.75 -15.52 5.86
N ASP A 184 1.27 -15.40 4.62
CA ASP A 184 1.88 -16.06 3.47
C ASP A 184 3.33 -15.61 3.25
N LEU A 185 3.61 -14.32 3.43
CA LEU A 185 4.96 -13.78 3.31
C LEU A 185 5.89 -14.32 4.38
N LEU A 186 5.43 -14.38 5.64
CA LEU A 186 6.19 -14.98 6.73
C LEU A 186 6.50 -16.46 6.44
N ALA A 187 5.49 -17.22 6.01
CA ALA A 187 5.64 -18.64 5.69
C ALA A 187 6.66 -18.88 4.56
N ARG A 188 6.65 -18.02 3.53
CA ARG A 188 7.62 -18.10 2.40
C ARG A 188 9.05 -17.75 2.81
N ARG A 189 9.22 -16.79 3.74
CA ARG A 189 10.55 -16.35 4.18
C ARG A 189 11.18 -17.24 5.23
N THR A 190 10.36 -17.87 6.08
CA THR A 190 10.86 -18.50 7.32
C THR A 190 10.34 -19.91 7.55
N THR A 191 9.40 -20.42 6.75
CA THR A 191 8.62 -21.65 7.00
C THR A 191 7.85 -21.63 8.34
N GLY A 192 7.77 -20.45 8.99
CA GLY A 192 7.13 -20.23 10.28
C GLY A 192 5.68 -19.79 10.18
N ARG A 193 5.07 -19.61 11.34
CA ARG A 193 3.73 -19.05 11.50
C ARG A 193 3.79 -17.79 12.34
N ARG A 194 2.73 -16.99 12.27
CA ARG A 194 2.51 -15.82 13.10
C ARG A 194 2.70 -16.16 14.58
N PRO A 195 3.42 -15.33 15.36
CA PRO A 195 3.54 -15.50 16.80
C PRO A 195 2.17 -15.47 17.49
N GLN A 196 1.99 -16.29 18.52
CA GLN A 196 0.71 -16.40 19.23
C GLN A 196 0.31 -15.08 19.91
N GLU A 197 1.27 -14.32 20.41
CA GLU A 197 1.07 -12.98 21.02
C GLU A 197 0.58 -11.94 20.03
N LEU A 198 0.78 -12.16 18.72
CA LEU A 198 0.31 -11.30 17.63
C LEU A 198 -0.93 -11.89 16.94
N SER A 199 -1.80 -12.58 17.66
CA SER A 199 -2.98 -13.27 17.11
C SER A 199 -4.03 -12.32 16.55
N ALA A 200 -4.16 -11.10 17.09
CA ALA A 200 -5.03 -10.07 16.52
C ALA A 200 -4.43 -9.52 15.22
N ASP A 201 -5.25 -9.42 14.16
CA ASP A 201 -4.77 -9.05 12.82
C ASP A 201 -4.14 -7.66 12.78
N MET A 202 -4.68 -6.69 13.51
CA MET A 202 -4.10 -5.34 13.55
C MET A 202 -2.74 -5.34 14.25
N ASP A 203 -2.59 -6.02 15.39
CA ASP A 203 -1.31 -6.12 16.10
C ASP A 203 -0.26 -6.81 15.22
N TRP A 204 -0.71 -7.85 14.50
CA TRP A 204 0.11 -8.54 13.51
C TRP A 204 0.59 -7.61 12.39
N ILE A 205 -0.32 -6.86 11.78
CA ILE A 205 0.01 -5.91 10.70
C ILE A 205 1.01 -4.86 11.19
N LEU A 206 0.78 -4.29 12.37
CA LEU A 206 1.67 -3.29 12.96
C LEU A 206 3.10 -3.83 13.16
N ALA A 207 3.24 -5.02 13.73
CA ALA A 207 4.54 -5.65 13.96
C ALA A 207 5.20 -6.10 12.64
N ALA A 208 4.44 -6.76 11.75
CA ALA A 208 4.95 -7.27 10.49
C ALA A 208 5.33 -6.18 9.49
N SER A 209 4.75 -4.99 9.62
CA SER A 209 5.08 -3.81 8.81
C SER A 209 6.07 -2.85 9.49
N GLY A 210 6.55 -3.16 10.70
CA GLY A 210 7.50 -2.32 11.43
C GLY A 210 6.89 -1.06 12.04
N ARG A 211 5.56 -1.00 12.23
CA ARG A 211 4.85 0.10 12.88
C ARG A 211 4.68 -0.10 14.38
N ALA A 212 5.01 -1.29 14.87
CA ALA A 212 5.16 -1.59 16.29
C ALA A 212 6.42 -2.43 16.51
N GLU A 213 7.01 -2.29 17.69
CA GLU A 213 8.15 -3.13 18.10
C GLU A 213 7.69 -4.59 18.28
N SER A 214 8.57 -5.52 17.97
CA SER A 214 8.36 -6.96 18.19
C SER A 214 9.64 -7.59 18.71
N SER A 215 9.50 -8.56 19.62
CA SER A 215 10.60 -9.40 20.07
C SER A 215 10.94 -10.53 19.08
N ASP A 216 10.10 -10.76 18.07
CA ASP A 216 10.33 -11.74 17.02
C ASP A 216 11.33 -11.20 16.01
N ASN A 217 12.52 -11.79 15.97
CA ASN A 217 13.62 -11.38 15.09
C ASN A 217 13.38 -11.62 13.60
N ARG A 218 12.27 -12.27 13.22
CA ARG A 218 11.82 -12.41 11.82
C ARG A 218 11.12 -11.16 11.31
N LEU A 219 10.74 -10.24 12.19
CA LEU A 219 10.02 -9.01 11.89
C LEU A 219 10.95 -7.79 11.85
N PRO A 220 10.62 -6.74 11.09
CA PRO A 220 9.45 -6.66 10.20
C PRO A 220 9.62 -7.46 8.90
N LEU A 221 8.49 -7.82 8.27
CA LEU A 221 8.46 -8.46 6.94
C LEU A 221 8.49 -7.43 5.81
N ILE A 222 7.82 -6.31 6.01
CA ILE A 222 7.77 -5.16 5.10
C ILE A 222 8.02 -3.89 5.91
N GLY A 223 8.52 -2.83 5.29
CA GLY A 223 8.76 -1.59 6.02
C GLY A 223 9.46 -0.52 5.18
#